data_ffdae8d1c37895205af57dc3e80d0fe7
#
_entry.id   ffdae8d1c37895205af57dc3e80d0fe7
#
_cell.length_a   1.000
_cell.length_b   1.000
_cell.length_c   1.000
_cell.angle_alpha   90.00
_cell.angle_beta   90.00
_cell.angle_gamma   90.00
#
_symmetry.space_group_name_H-M   'P 1'
#
loop_
_entity.id
_entity.type
_entity.pdbx_description
1 polymer ?
#
loop_
_entity_poly.entity_id
_entity_poly.type
_entity_poly.pdbx_seq_one_letter_code
_entity_poly.pdbx_strand_id
1 'polypeptide(L)'
;MSGRAGTGDRGSRGEPGRGEPGWGEPGWAEAGRGEAGRGEAGRGEAGRWPELEAALAVVNRDVRATLTLPGREPLILMVVPDPDGFDGDQVYVAMADGRSHGNPVHSDDLEEGAEPEPGDAAAVLTVVAEAAQETLMELLWQVWPLCREHGTGMHPRPAGTSGDWYPGETAAAGPPVWWCRGGRAGDCHDASLIGELADTLPGKERRALRRRGRR
;
A
#
# COMPACT_ATOMS: atom_id res chain seq x y z
N MET A 1 32.70 -31.21 70.04
CA MET A 1 32.33 -30.02 70.82
C MET A 1 31.43 -29.22 69.88
N SER A 2 30.14 -29.39 70.10
CA SER A 2 29.18 -28.34 70.56
C SER A 2 29.25 -27.09 69.68
N GLY A 3 28.23 -26.69 69.02
CA GLY A 3 26.87 -26.55 69.39
C GLY A 3 26.06 -25.65 68.44
N ARG A 4 24.84 -25.82 68.56
CA ARG A 4 23.66 -24.93 68.49
C ARG A 4 23.04 -24.59 67.18
N ALA A 5 21.81 -25.08 67.09
CA ALA A 5 20.69 -24.70 66.29
C ALA A 5 20.31 -23.22 66.40
N GLY A 6 19.94 -22.61 65.26
CA GLY A 6 19.26 -21.34 65.18
C GLY A 6 18.00 -21.52 64.27
N THR A 7 16.85 -21.57 64.91
CA THR A 7 15.54 -21.51 64.30
C THR A 7 15.30 -20.10 63.78
N GLY A 8 15.23 -19.95 62.46
CA GLY A 8 14.91 -18.70 61.76
C GLY A 8 13.53 -18.77 61.12
N ASP A 9 12.74 -17.94 61.63
CA ASP A 9 11.41 -17.45 61.31
C ASP A 9 11.01 -17.50 59.83
N ARG A 10 9.87 -18.16 59.54
CA ARG A 10 9.23 -18.17 58.23
C ARG A 10 8.41 -16.91 58.07
N GLY A 11 9.03 -15.86 57.54
CA GLY A 11 8.32 -14.71 57.04
C GLY A 11 7.52 -15.05 55.79
N SER A 12 6.23 -14.99 55.96
CA SER A 12 5.25 -15.09 54.88
C SER A 12 5.50 -13.96 53.87
N ARG A 13 6.06 -14.34 52.70
CA ARG A 13 6.12 -13.40 51.56
C ARG A 13 4.77 -13.41 50.89
N GLY A 14 4.08 -12.29 50.99
CA GLY A 14 2.90 -11.97 50.21
C GLY A 14 3.20 -12.09 48.71
N GLU A 15 2.39 -12.83 48.02
CA GLU A 15 2.41 -12.89 46.56
C GLU A 15 2.09 -11.50 45.99
N PRO A 16 2.94 -10.95 45.10
CA PRO A 16 2.56 -9.79 44.32
C PRO A 16 1.42 -10.20 43.39
N GLY A 17 0.28 -9.56 43.54
CA GLY A 17 -0.86 -9.69 42.66
C GLY A 17 -0.41 -9.55 41.20
N ARG A 18 -0.65 -10.55 40.41
CA ARG A 18 -0.57 -10.47 38.94
C ARG A 18 -1.69 -9.55 38.47
N GLY A 19 -1.35 -8.28 38.33
CA GLY A 19 -2.15 -7.39 37.50
C GLY A 19 -2.05 -7.90 36.06
N GLU A 20 -3.09 -8.48 35.57
CA GLU A 20 -3.23 -8.75 34.14
C GLU A 20 -3.13 -7.41 33.42
N PRO A 21 -2.23 -7.25 32.43
CA PRO A 21 -2.28 -6.10 31.56
C PRO A 21 -3.59 -6.19 30.80
N GLY A 22 -4.52 -5.30 31.15
CA GLY A 22 -5.71 -5.08 30.35
C GLY A 22 -5.26 -4.70 28.93
N TRP A 23 -5.35 -5.63 28.02
CA TRP A 23 -5.31 -5.36 26.60
C TRP A 23 -6.59 -4.57 26.33
N GLY A 24 -6.46 -3.24 26.42
CA GLY A 24 -7.46 -2.36 25.83
C GLY A 24 -7.55 -2.79 24.35
N GLU A 25 -8.68 -3.31 23.98
CA GLU A 25 -9.00 -3.51 22.57
C GLU A 25 -8.69 -2.19 21.87
N PRO A 26 -7.83 -2.19 20.84
CA PRO A 26 -7.71 -1.02 19.99
C PRO A 26 -9.12 -0.81 19.45
N GLY A 27 -9.77 0.25 19.93
CA GLY A 27 -11.00 0.72 19.34
C GLY A 27 -10.69 0.96 17.86
N TRP A 28 -11.04 -0.01 17.04
CA TRP A 28 -11.21 0.21 15.63
C TRP A 28 -12.34 1.24 15.58
N ALA A 29 -11.93 2.52 15.52
CA ALA A 29 -12.83 3.52 15.00
C ALA A 29 -13.37 2.88 13.72
N GLU A 30 -14.64 2.54 13.72
CA GLU A 30 -15.35 2.28 12.50
C GLU A 30 -15.01 3.49 11.62
N ALA A 31 -14.07 3.27 10.70
CA ALA A 31 -13.86 4.18 9.60
C ALA A 31 -15.24 4.30 8.99
N GLY A 32 -15.89 5.42 9.32
CA GLY A 32 -17.27 5.63 8.98
C GLY A 32 -17.42 5.23 7.53
N ARG A 33 -18.35 4.35 7.26
CA ARG A 33 -19.00 4.31 5.96
C ARG A 33 -19.61 5.68 5.85
N GLY A 34 -18.79 6.65 5.43
CA GLY A 34 -19.29 7.92 4.99
C GLY A 34 -20.29 7.58 3.90
N GLU A 35 -21.56 7.74 4.23
CA GLU A 35 -22.57 7.84 3.20
C GLU A 35 -22.05 8.92 2.26
N ALA A 36 -21.54 8.49 1.12
CA ALA A 36 -21.06 9.37 0.08
C ALA A 36 -22.17 10.38 -0.17
N GLY A 37 -21.95 11.59 0.34
CA GLY A 37 -22.81 12.72 0.07
C GLY A 37 -22.95 12.77 -1.46
N ARG A 38 -24.12 13.01 -1.97
CA ARG A 38 -24.67 12.84 -3.32
C ARG A 38 -23.95 13.58 -4.46
N GLY A 39 -22.63 13.65 -4.44
CA GLY A 39 -21.83 13.83 -5.64
C GLY A 39 -21.65 12.44 -6.24
N GLU A 40 -22.16 12.15 -7.41
CA GLU A 40 -21.95 10.85 -8.04
C GLU A 40 -20.46 10.68 -8.30
N ALA A 41 -19.82 9.77 -7.54
CA ALA A 41 -18.47 9.34 -7.85
C ALA A 41 -18.46 8.81 -9.28
N GLY A 42 -17.59 9.34 -10.11
CA GLY A 42 -17.53 9.03 -11.53
C GLY A 42 -16.11 8.68 -11.98
N ARG A 43 -16.02 7.99 -13.12
CA ARG A 43 -14.73 7.80 -13.77
C ARG A 43 -14.15 9.17 -14.11
N GLY A 44 -12.88 9.41 -13.78
CA GLY A 44 -12.18 10.62 -14.13
C GLY A 44 -12.25 10.91 -15.64
N GLU A 45 -12.43 12.17 -16.00
CA GLU A 45 -12.39 12.60 -17.40
C GLU A 45 -10.97 12.38 -17.94
N ALA A 46 -10.87 11.70 -19.07
CA ALA A 46 -9.59 11.37 -19.69
C ALA A 46 -8.80 12.65 -20.03
N GLY A 47 -7.54 12.69 -19.63
CA GLY A 47 -6.63 13.81 -19.87
C GLY A 47 -6.72 14.95 -18.84
N ARG A 48 -7.56 14.81 -17.82
CA ARG A 48 -7.63 15.81 -16.74
C ARG A 48 -6.41 15.69 -15.80
N TRP A 49 -5.92 14.47 -15.54
CA TRP A 49 -4.73 14.19 -14.74
C TRP A 49 -3.73 13.33 -15.51
N PRO A 50 -3.03 13.90 -16.50
CA PRO A 50 -2.22 13.12 -17.45
C PRO A 50 -1.07 12.37 -16.77
N GLU A 51 -0.49 12.89 -15.71
CA GLU A 51 0.59 12.26 -14.97
C GLU A 51 0.09 11.05 -14.15
N LEU A 52 -1.04 11.19 -13.45
CA LEU A 52 -1.69 10.10 -12.74
C LEU A 52 -2.15 9.01 -13.71
N GLU A 53 -2.71 9.38 -14.85
CA GLU A 53 -3.13 8.43 -15.89
C GLU A 53 -1.92 7.65 -16.45
N ALA A 54 -0.81 8.35 -16.71
CA ALA A 54 0.42 7.72 -17.17
C ALA A 54 0.98 6.75 -16.12
N ALA A 55 1.04 7.15 -14.87
CA ALA A 55 1.47 6.32 -13.75
C ALA A 55 0.56 5.09 -13.58
N LEU A 56 -0.75 5.27 -13.60
CA LEU A 56 -1.71 4.18 -13.49
C LEU A 56 -1.62 3.20 -14.68
N ALA A 57 -1.32 3.69 -15.88
CA ALA A 57 -1.08 2.83 -17.03
C ALA A 57 0.15 1.93 -16.84
N VAL A 58 1.19 2.44 -16.15
CA VAL A 58 2.38 1.66 -15.77
C VAL A 58 2.01 0.58 -14.75
N VAL A 59 1.33 0.94 -13.66
CA VAL A 59 0.88 -0.01 -12.61
C VAL A 59 -0.05 -1.07 -13.19
N ASN A 60 -0.97 -0.70 -14.07
CA ASN A 60 -1.87 -1.62 -14.75
C ASN A 60 -1.15 -2.67 -15.62
N ARG A 61 0.09 -2.43 -16.06
CA ARG A 61 0.91 -3.49 -16.71
C ARG A 61 1.22 -4.61 -15.72
N ASP A 62 1.61 -4.27 -14.50
CA ASP A 62 1.92 -5.22 -13.45
C ASP A 62 0.70 -5.98 -12.98
N VAL A 63 -0.42 -5.28 -12.79
CA VAL A 63 -1.71 -5.88 -12.44
C VAL A 63 -2.10 -6.93 -13.47
N ARG A 64 -2.09 -6.59 -14.76
CA ARG A 64 -2.43 -7.54 -15.85
C ARG A 64 -1.46 -8.72 -15.96
N ALA A 65 -0.21 -8.52 -15.56
CA ALA A 65 0.82 -9.56 -15.60
C ALA A 65 0.65 -10.59 -14.47
N THR A 66 0.19 -10.16 -13.30
CA THR A 66 0.28 -10.93 -12.07
C THR A 66 -1.06 -11.27 -11.43
N LEU A 67 -2.12 -10.53 -11.79
CA LEU A 67 -3.47 -10.73 -11.25
C LEU A 67 -4.49 -11.09 -12.33
N THR A 68 -5.55 -11.76 -11.88
CA THR A 68 -6.78 -11.90 -12.66
C THR A 68 -7.88 -11.12 -11.94
N LEU A 69 -8.15 -9.92 -12.41
CA LEU A 69 -9.19 -9.08 -11.83
C LEU A 69 -10.60 -9.59 -12.19
N PRO A 70 -11.60 -9.37 -11.31
CA PRO A 70 -12.99 -9.50 -11.67
C PRO A 70 -13.29 -8.65 -12.90
N GLY A 71 -14.01 -9.20 -13.89
CA GLY A 71 -14.31 -8.48 -15.14
C GLY A 71 -13.13 -8.30 -16.10
N ARG A 72 -11.90 -8.59 -15.69
CA ARG A 72 -10.65 -8.38 -16.45
C ARG A 72 -10.37 -6.93 -16.85
N GLU A 73 -11.05 -6.01 -16.26
CA GLU A 73 -10.86 -4.59 -16.51
C GLU A 73 -9.69 -4.03 -15.67
N PRO A 74 -8.95 -3.05 -16.21
CA PRO A 74 -7.87 -2.39 -15.48
C PRO A 74 -8.41 -1.52 -14.34
N LEU A 75 -7.51 -1.14 -13.42
CA LEU A 75 -7.78 -0.07 -12.46
C LEU A 75 -8.02 1.25 -13.19
N ILE A 76 -8.84 2.09 -12.60
CA ILE A 76 -9.23 3.41 -13.13
C ILE A 76 -8.91 4.51 -12.11
N LEU A 77 -8.84 5.74 -12.58
CA LEU A 77 -8.99 6.91 -11.70
C LEU A 77 -10.47 7.17 -11.50
N MET A 78 -10.85 7.30 -10.25
CA MET A 78 -12.21 7.64 -9.83
C MET A 78 -12.18 9.02 -9.15
N VAL A 79 -13.07 9.89 -9.57
CA VAL A 79 -13.24 11.23 -8.98
C VAL A 79 -14.40 11.19 -8.02
N VAL A 80 -14.18 11.68 -6.82
CA VAL A 80 -15.18 11.91 -5.81
C VAL A 80 -15.26 13.42 -5.61
N PRO A 81 -16.30 14.08 -6.11
CA PRO A 81 -16.48 15.51 -5.88
C PRO A 81 -16.70 15.77 -4.40
N ASP A 82 -16.16 16.86 -3.89
CA ASP A 82 -16.52 17.31 -2.55
C ASP A 82 -18.02 17.70 -2.51
N PRO A 83 -18.81 17.10 -1.62
CA PRO A 83 -20.24 17.35 -1.54
C PRO A 83 -20.58 18.81 -1.16
N ASP A 84 -19.69 19.48 -0.46
CA ASP A 84 -19.89 20.86 0.00
C ASP A 84 -19.25 21.88 -0.96
N GLY A 85 -18.44 21.43 -1.91
CA GLY A 85 -17.79 22.23 -2.95
C GLY A 85 -16.70 23.16 -2.42
N PHE A 86 -16.20 22.89 -1.20
CA PHE A 86 -15.14 23.69 -0.58
C PHE A 86 -13.76 23.08 -0.78
N ASP A 87 -13.67 21.76 -0.81
CA ASP A 87 -12.40 21.03 -0.76
C ASP A 87 -11.95 20.49 -2.13
N GLY A 88 -12.71 20.77 -3.19
CA GLY A 88 -12.37 20.32 -4.54
C GLY A 88 -12.58 18.84 -4.79
N ASP A 89 -12.09 18.35 -5.92
CA ASP A 89 -12.24 16.95 -6.32
C ASP A 89 -11.14 16.08 -5.68
N GLN A 90 -11.55 14.92 -5.14
CA GLN A 90 -10.63 13.89 -4.70
C GLN A 90 -10.49 12.80 -5.75
N VAL A 91 -9.27 12.38 -6.05
CA VAL A 91 -8.99 11.35 -7.07
C VAL A 91 -8.43 10.11 -6.39
N TYR A 92 -9.07 8.97 -6.65
CA TYR A 92 -8.69 7.67 -6.10
C TYR A 92 -8.28 6.70 -7.21
N VAL A 93 -7.40 5.75 -6.87
CA VAL A 93 -7.24 4.54 -7.67
C VAL A 93 -8.34 3.57 -7.28
N ALA A 94 -9.12 3.12 -8.26
CA ALA A 94 -10.29 2.29 -8.06
C ALA A 94 -10.32 1.07 -8.98
N MET A 95 -11.10 0.07 -8.58
CA MET A 95 -11.54 -0.99 -9.47
C MET A 95 -12.45 -0.43 -10.56
N ALA A 96 -12.60 -1.13 -11.67
CA ALA A 96 -13.45 -0.69 -12.78
C ALA A 96 -14.94 -0.52 -12.41
N ASP A 97 -15.37 -1.16 -11.33
CA ASP A 97 -16.73 -1.02 -10.78
C ASP A 97 -16.87 0.19 -9.83
N GLY A 98 -15.83 1.02 -9.68
CA GLY A 98 -15.82 2.23 -8.87
C GLY A 98 -15.46 2.02 -7.41
N ARG A 99 -15.22 0.80 -6.94
CA ARG A 99 -14.75 0.58 -5.56
C ARG A 99 -13.29 0.95 -5.43
N SER A 100 -12.96 1.70 -4.39
CA SER A 100 -11.60 2.09 -4.01
C SER A 100 -11.37 1.85 -2.52
N HIS A 101 -10.12 1.86 -2.12
CA HIS A 101 -9.70 1.85 -0.72
C HIS A 101 -8.42 2.67 -0.57
N GLY A 102 -8.18 3.22 0.62
CA GLY A 102 -6.99 4.02 0.92
C GLY A 102 -7.19 5.52 0.68
N ASN A 103 -6.08 6.23 0.59
CA ASN A 103 -6.05 7.69 0.45
C ASN A 103 -6.23 8.13 -1.00
N PRO A 104 -6.73 9.35 -1.24
CA PRO A 104 -6.73 9.93 -2.58
C PRO A 104 -5.29 10.12 -3.08
N VAL A 105 -5.09 9.96 -4.38
CA VAL A 105 -3.81 10.26 -5.05
C VAL A 105 -3.71 11.71 -5.49
N HIS A 106 -4.82 12.42 -5.46
CA HIS A 106 -4.93 13.86 -5.66
C HIS A 106 -6.10 14.37 -4.83
N SER A 107 -5.89 15.52 -4.19
CA SER A 107 -6.94 16.25 -3.48
C SER A 107 -6.69 17.73 -3.69
N ASP A 108 -7.73 18.46 -4.04
CA ASP A 108 -7.65 19.93 -4.13
C ASP A 108 -7.66 20.58 -2.72
N ASP A 109 -8.08 19.84 -1.69
CA ASP A 109 -7.96 20.23 -0.29
C ASP A 109 -6.58 19.87 0.25
N LEU A 110 -5.65 20.74 -0.03
CA LEU A 110 -4.31 20.62 0.53
C LEU A 110 -4.13 21.64 1.63
N GLU A 111 -3.47 21.23 2.70
CA GLU A 111 -3.03 22.19 3.72
C GLU A 111 -2.27 23.34 3.09
N GLU A 112 -2.49 24.56 3.60
CA GLU A 112 -1.84 25.77 3.06
C GLU A 112 -0.32 25.57 2.98
N GLY A 113 0.22 25.58 1.77
CA GLY A 113 1.65 25.36 1.50
C GLY A 113 2.04 23.92 1.12
N ALA A 114 1.12 22.98 1.08
CA ALA A 114 1.38 21.66 0.49
C ALA A 114 1.42 21.76 -1.05
N GLU A 115 2.32 21.02 -1.67
CA GLU A 115 2.33 20.91 -3.12
C GLU A 115 1.23 19.95 -3.58
N PRO A 116 0.41 20.33 -4.58
CA PRO A 116 -0.76 19.55 -4.99
C PRO A 116 -0.41 18.19 -5.57
N GLU A 117 0.74 18.03 -6.18
CA GLU A 117 1.25 16.77 -6.69
C GLU A 117 2.77 16.76 -6.54
N PRO A 118 3.39 15.59 -6.35
CA PRO A 118 4.83 15.50 -6.47
C PRO A 118 5.22 15.97 -7.87
N GLY A 119 6.04 17.02 -7.97
CA GLY A 119 6.52 17.55 -9.27
C GLY A 119 7.44 16.60 -10.04
N ASP A 120 7.55 15.36 -9.60
CA ASP A 120 8.40 14.30 -10.14
C ASP A 120 7.58 13.07 -10.53
N ALA A 121 7.67 12.67 -11.78
CA ALA A 121 6.96 11.50 -12.32
C ALA A 121 7.27 10.19 -11.56
N ALA A 122 8.44 10.06 -10.96
CA ALA A 122 8.79 8.89 -10.15
C ALA A 122 8.02 8.89 -8.81
N ALA A 123 7.88 10.03 -8.18
CA ALA A 123 7.09 10.17 -6.96
C ALA A 123 5.60 9.93 -7.24
N VAL A 124 5.05 10.50 -8.33
CA VAL A 124 3.67 10.24 -8.79
C VAL A 124 3.45 8.73 -9.01
N LEU A 125 4.39 8.06 -9.69
CA LEU A 125 4.28 6.62 -9.92
C LEU A 125 4.29 5.82 -8.62
N THR A 126 5.10 6.23 -7.63
CA THR A 126 5.15 5.57 -6.31
C THR A 126 3.81 5.70 -5.58
N VAL A 127 3.25 6.93 -5.51
CA VAL A 127 1.95 7.19 -4.86
C VAL A 127 0.82 6.41 -5.53
N VAL A 128 0.76 6.40 -6.87
CA VAL A 128 -0.26 5.65 -7.60
C VAL A 128 -0.10 4.13 -7.40
N ALA A 129 1.13 3.63 -7.33
CA ALA A 129 1.38 2.21 -7.06
C ALA A 129 0.98 1.81 -5.64
N GLU A 130 1.19 2.67 -4.65
CA GLU A 130 0.77 2.46 -3.26
C GLU A 130 -0.75 2.43 -3.15
N ALA A 131 -1.45 3.41 -3.70
CA ALA A 131 -2.91 3.44 -3.72
C ALA A 131 -3.52 2.25 -4.47
N ALA A 132 -2.89 1.81 -5.57
CA ALA A 132 -3.31 0.60 -6.28
C ALA A 132 -3.11 -0.66 -5.42
N GLN A 133 -2.00 -0.74 -4.68
CA GLN A 133 -1.72 -1.83 -3.76
C GLN A 133 -2.77 -1.91 -2.66
N GLU A 134 -3.06 -0.80 -1.98
CA GLU A 134 -4.07 -0.72 -0.92
C GLU A 134 -5.45 -1.14 -1.44
N THR A 135 -5.89 -0.57 -2.56
CA THR A 135 -7.17 -0.91 -3.19
C THR A 135 -7.27 -2.40 -3.53
N LEU A 136 -6.24 -2.98 -4.15
CA LEU A 136 -6.25 -4.38 -4.53
C LEU A 136 -6.22 -5.32 -3.32
N MET A 137 -5.38 -5.02 -2.34
CA MET A 137 -5.23 -5.87 -1.15
C MET A 137 -6.51 -5.91 -0.33
N GLU A 138 -7.13 -4.77 -0.12
CA GLU A 138 -8.36 -4.68 0.66
C GLU A 138 -9.56 -5.30 -0.06
N LEU A 139 -9.75 -4.97 -1.34
CA LEU A 139 -10.93 -5.44 -2.07
C LEU A 139 -10.85 -6.88 -2.55
N LEU A 140 -9.65 -7.44 -2.71
CA LEU A 140 -9.44 -8.81 -3.16
C LEU A 140 -9.01 -9.76 -2.04
N TRP A 141 -8.76 -9.24 -0.82
CA TRP A 141 -8.32 -10.01 0.35
C TRP A 141 -7.07 -10.85 0.05
N GLN A 142 -6.14 -10.30 -0.71
CA GLN A 142 -4.90 -10.97 -1.06
C GLN A 142 -3.72 -10.01 -1.09
N VAL A 143 -2.56 -10.48 -0.69
CA VAL A 143 -1.33 -9.70 -0.76
C VAL A 143 -0.89 -9.54 -2.22
N TRP A 144 -0.63 -8.31 -2.63
CA TRP A 144 -0.14 -7.97 -3.96
C TRP A 144 0.78 -6.73 -3.91
N PRO A 145 1.87 -6.70 -4.72
CA PRO A 145 2.44 -7.83 -5.44
C PRO A 145 3.26 -8.74 -4.52
N LEU A 146 3.49 -9.97 -4.94
CA LEU A 146 4.30 -10.92 -4.21
C LEU A 146 5.71 -11.04 -4.78
N CYS A 147 6.72 -10.98 -3.93
CA CYS A 147 8.08 -11.34 -4.27
C CYS A 147 8.15 -12.83 -4.62
N ARG A 148 8.68 -13.16 -5.77
CA ARG A 148 8.81 -14.54 -6.22
C ARG A 148 9.86 -15.34 -5.46
N GLU A 149 10.87 -14.66 -4.94
CA GLU A 149 11.95 -15.29 -4.18
C GLU A 149 11.52 -15.61 -2.76
N HIS A 150 10.84 -14.68 -2.09
CA HIS A 150 10.51 -14.81 -0.67
C HIS A 150 9.04 -15.14 -0.39
N GLY A 151 8.14 -14.99 -1.37
CA GLY A 151 6.69 -15.17 -1.17
C GLY A 151 6.06 -14.14 -0.24
N THR A 152 6.74 -13.03 0.03
CA THR A 152 6.27 -11.91 0.86
C THR A 152 5.72 -10.79 -0.01
N GLY A 153 4.87 -9.93 0.57
CA GLY A 153 4.43 -8.70 -0.07
C GLY A 153 5.60 -7.78 -0.39
N MET A 154 5.51 -7.06 -1.49
CA MET A 154 6.43 -6.01 -1.87
C MET A 154 5.77 -4.65 -1.70
N HIS A 155 6.57 -3.59 -1.58
CA HIS A 155 6.10 -2.22 -1.43
C HIS A 155 6.73 -1.34 -2.50
N PRO A 156 6.00 -0.33 -3.02
CA PRO A 156 6.57 0.63 -3.95
C PRO A 156 7.50 1.58 -3.20
N ARG A 157 8.65 1.89 -3.80
CA ARG A 157 9.58 2.91 -3.33
C ARG A 157 10.63 3.25 -4.38
N PRO A 158 11.36 4.35 -4.23
CA PRO A 158 12.53 4.64 -5.06
C PRO A 158 13.63 3.60 -4.86
N ALA A 159 14.29 3.17 -5.95
CA ALA A 159 15.40 2.24 -5.89
C ALA A 159 16.58 2.78 -5.06
N GLY A 160 17.24 1.90 -4.32
CA GLY A 160 18.40 2.23 -3.50
C GLY A 160 18.07 2.98 -2.21
N THR A 161 16.81 3.16 -1.85
CA THR A 161 16.41 3.75 -0.58
C THR A 161 16.56 2.75 0.56
N SER A 162 16.89 3.24 1.77
CA SER A 162 17.01 2.41 2.96
C SER A 162 15.67 1.79 3.37
N GLY A 163 15.71 0.81 4.26
CA GLY A 163 14.49 0.16 4.80
C GLY A 163 13.53 1.12 5.49
N ASP A 164 14.01 2.29 5.92
CA ASP A 164 13.28 3.26 6.71
C ASP A 164 12.80 4.47 5.88
N TRP A 165 12.77 4.36 4.53
CA TRP A 165 12.29 5.44 3.68
C TRP A 165 10.79 5.69 3.89
N TYR A 166 10.42 6.96 3.97
CA TYR A 166 9.04 7.44 4.06
C TYR A 166 8.71 8.36 2.87
N PRO A 167 7.48 8.33 2.37
CA PRO A 167 7.01 9.29 1.36
C PRO A 167 7.27 10.72 1.84
N GLY A 168 7.91 11.56 0.99
CA GLY A 168 8.29 12.93 1.34
C GLY A 168 9.75 13.10 1.77
N GLU A 169 10.52 12.03 1.99
CA GLU A 169 11.96 12.17 2.13
C GLU A 169 12.61 12.54 0.80
N THR A 170 13.30 13.67 0.80
CA THR A 170 14.02 14.22 -0.35
C THR A 170 15.14 13.30 -0.81
N ALA A 171 15.21 13.13 -2.11
CA ALA A 171 16.15 12.36 -2.90
C ALA A 171 15.73 10.90 -3.12
N ALA A 172 14.73 10.73 -3.97
CA ALA A 172 14.58 9.49 -4.72
C ALA A 172 15.89 9.23 -5.48
N ALA A 173 16.67 8.26 -5.03
CA ALA A 173 17.98 7.98 -5.61
C ALA A 173 17.87 7.23 -6.95
N GLY A 174 16.70 6.72 -7.32
CA GLY A 174 16.51 5.91 -8.51
C GLY A 174 15.04 5.77 -8.95
N PRO A 175 14.78 5.02 -10.02
CA PRO A 175 13.43 4.80 -10.51
C PRO A 175 12.58 4.06 -9.48
N PRO A 176 11.24 4.20 -9.51
CA PRO A 176 10.34 3.48 -8.63
C PRO A 176 10.40 1.96 -8.84
N VAL A 177 10.52 1.22 -7.75
CA VAL A 177 10.65 -0.24 -7.73
C VAL A 177 9.64 -0.89 -6.80
N TRP A 178 9.31 -2.13 -7.06
CA TRP A 178 8.75 -3.05 -6.10
C TRP A 178 9.88 -3.60 -5.22
N TRP A 179 9.89 -3.15 -3.99
CA TRP A 179 10.88 -3.55 -3.01
C TRP A 179 10.37 -4.68 -2.13
N CYS A 180 11.21 -5.66 -1.92
CA CYS A 180 10.95 -6.78 -1.03
C CYS A 180 11.74 -6.65 0.27
N ARG A 181 11.05 -6.74 1.39
CA ARG A 181 11.70 -6.74 2.71
C ARG A 181 12.54 -8.00 2.97
N GLY A 182 12.35 -9.03 2.16
CA GLY A 182 12.96 -10.34 2.38
C GLY A 182 12.23 -11.16 3.45
N GLY A 183 12.70 -12.39 3.63
CA GLY A 183 12.19 -13.31 4.64
C GLY A 183 12.95 -13.23 5.98
N ARG A 184 14.18 -12.71 5.95
CA ARG A 184 15.07 -12.56 7.12
C ARG A 184 15.80 -11.22 7.05
N ALA A 185 16.37 -10.80 8.17
CA ALA A 185 17.16 -9.57 8.21
C ALA A 185 18.32 -9.64 7.20
N GLY A 186 18.42 -8.64 6.32
CA GLY A 186 19.47 -8.53 5.30
C GLY A 186 19.10 -9.10 3.91
N ASP A 187 17.96 -9.74 3.75
CA ASP A 187 17.52 -10.28 2.44
C ASP A 187 16.67 -9.28 1.63
N CYS A 188 16.62 -8.03 2.06
CA CYS A 188 15.86 -6.99 1.35
C CYS A 188 16.52 -6.64 0.02
N HIS A 189 15.69 -6.44 -1.01
CA HIS A 189 16.17 -6.12 -2.36
C HIS A 189 15.09 -5.41 -3.19
N ASP A 190 15.56 -4.70 -4.22
CA ASP A 190 14.72 -4.19 -5.30
C ASP A 190 14.39 -5.35 -6.24
N ALA A 191 13.12 -5.78 -6.23
CA ALA A 191 12.71 -6.98 -6.95
C ALA A 191 12.43 -6.72 -8.43
N SER A 192 11.88 -5.55 -8.77
CA SER A 192 11.52 -5.16 -10.14
C SER A 192 11.25 -3.67 -10.22
N LEU A 193 11.45 -3.05 -11.36
CA LEU A 193 10.84 -1.75 -11.65
C LEU A 193 9.32 -1.86 -11.63
N ILE A 194 8.64 -0.80 -11.17
CA ILE A 194 7.18 -0.72 -11.29
C ILE A 194 6.81 -0.70 -12.77
N GLY A 195 5.90 -1.59 -13.16
CA GLY A 195 5.51 -1.79 -14.56
C GLY A 195 6.25 -2.93 -15.28
N GLU A 196 7.19 -3.61 -14.61
CA GLU A 196 8.01 -4.67 -15.18
C GLU A 196 7.90 -6.02 -14.44
N LEU A 197 6.89 -6.21 -13.58
CA LEU A 197 6.66 -7.48 -12.89
C LEU A 197 6.51 -8.67 -13.85
N ALA A 198 6.07 -8.43 -15.08
CA ALA A 198 6.01 -9.45 -16.10
C ALA A 198 7.37 -10.13 -16.36
N ASP A 199 8.48 -9.41 -16.18
CA ASP A 199 9.83 -9.93 -16.43
C ASP A 199 10.35 -10.83 -15.31
N THR A 200 9.77 -10.72 -14.12
CA THR A 200 10.07 -11.64 -13.00
C THR A 200 9.38 -13.00 -13.14
N LEU A 201 8.41 -13.12 -14.06
CA LEU A 201 7.63 -14.33 -14.25
C LEU A 201 8.47 -15.45 -14.90
N PRO A 202 8.23 -16.73 -14.56
CA PRO A 202 8.81 -17.86 -15.26
C PRO A 202 8.56 -17.80 -16.77
N GLY A 203 9.51 -18.23 -17.57
CA GLY A 203 9.46 -18.13 -19.03
C GLY A 203 8.19 -18.72 -19.67
N LYS A 204 7.56 -19.73 -19.06
CA LYS A 204 6.28 -20.29 -19.52
C LYS A 204 5.14 -19.28 -19.34
N GLU A 205 5.08 -18.63 -18.18
CA GLU A 205 4.05 -17.62 -17.85
C GLU A 205 4.21 -16.37 -18.72
N ARG A 206 5.44 -15.87 -18.88
CA ARG A 206 5.73 -14.74 -19.79
C ARG A 206 5.27 -15.02 -21.22
N ARG A 207 5.52 -16.24 -21.74
CA ARG A 207 5.05 -16.63 -23.07
C ARG A 207 3.53 -16.68 -23.16
N ALA A 208 2.85 -17.15 -22.11
CA ALA A 208 1.39 -17.17 -22.06
C ALA A 208 0.81 -15.74 -22.05
N LEU A 209 1.41 -14.84 -21.30
CA LEU A 209 1.03 -13.42 -21.24
C LEU A 209 1.13 -12.75 -22.61
N ARG A 210 2.26 -12.93 -23.32
CA ARG A 210 2.46 -12.39 -24.68
C ARG A 210 1.44 -12.89 -25.69
N ARG A 211 0.95 -14.13 -25.53
CA ARG A 211 -0.11 -14.68 -26.39
C ARG A 211 -1.47 -14.05 -26.12
N ARG A 212 -1.76 -13.72 -24.85
CA ARG A 212 -3.02 -13.05 -24.46
C ARG A 212 -3.10 -11.62 -24.99
N GLY A 213 -1.99 -10.88 -24.95
CA GLY A 213 -1.93 -9.50 -25.44
C GLY A 213 -1.99 -9.34 -26.97
N ARG A 214 -1.96 -10.45 -27.73
CA ARG A 214 -2.08 -10.45 -29.20
C ARG A 214 -3.50 -10.79 -29.71
N ARG A 215 -4.41 -11.07 -28.81
CA ARG A 215 -5.82 -11.36 -29.13
C ARG A 215 -6.73 -10.19 -28.76
#